data_d14f5dd8745ee1e280c9a16e7d40483b
#
_entry.id   d14f5dd8745ee1e280c9a16e7d40483b
#
_cell.length_a   1.000
_cell.length_b   1.000
_cell.length_c   1.000
_cell.angle_alpha   90.00
_cell.angle_beta   90.00
_cell.angle_gamma   90.00
#
_symmetry.space_group_name_H-M   'P 1'
#
loop_
_entity.id
_entity.type
_entity.pdbx_description
1 polymer ?
#
loop_
_entity_poly.entity_id
_entity_poly.type
_entity_poly.pdbx_seq_one_letter_code
_entity_poly.pdbx_strand_id
1 'polypeptide(L)'
;AYASGLACLSAEERDLGSVIVDMGGGTTSIAIFMEGKLVYVDTIKIGGNRVTTDIARILSTPLADAERLKAIDGSVMPTDITGTAPDSLREVVRLGRSDNITIPALGMNTEVAGQTIERNLLSAIIRPRIEEILELLHGRMERARMEHTAGSRYVLTGGTSQLTGLADLFAKQSKKS
;
A
#
# COMPACT_ATOMS: atom_id res chain seq x y z
N ALA A 1 11.76 -8.75 7.62
CA ALA A 1 11.10 -9.74 6.75
C ALA A 1 11.13 -11.17 7.31
N TYR A 2 12.27 -11.70 7.83
CA TYR A 2 12.30 -13.06 8.41
C TYR A 2 11.35 -13.22 9.61
N ALA A 3 11.45 -12.31 10.58
CA ALA A 3 10.55 -12.31 11.74
C ALA A 3 9.08 -12.13 11.33
N SER A 4 8.82 -11.28 10.33
CA SER A 4 7.48 -11.08 9.76
C SER A 4 6.94 -12.39 9.15
N GLY A 5 7.81 -13.15 8.46
CA GLY A 5 7.48 -14.48 7.93
C GLY A 5 7.14 -15.49 9.03
N LEU A 6 7.88 -15.49 10.13
CA LEU A 6 7.57 -16.37 11.27
C LEU A 6 6.27 -15.99 11.99
N ALA A 7 5.94 -14.70 12.03
CA ALA A 7 4.74 -14.19 12.69
C ALA A 7 3.47 -14.35 11.85
N CYS A 8 3.58 -14.21 10.52
CA CYS A 8 2.43 -14.14 9.61
C CYS A 8 2.13 -15.44 8.87
N LEU A 9 3.10 -16.39 8.80
CA LEU A 9 2.96 -17.65 8.08
C LEU A 9 2.95 -18.84 9.04
N SER A 10 2.05 -19.78 8.81
CA SER A 10 2.10 -21.08 9.47
C SER A 10 3.31 -21.90 8.99
N ALA A 11 3.63 -22.99 9.71
CA ALA A 11 4.69 -23.91 9.29
C ALA A 11 4.39 -24.53 7.91
N GLU A 12 3.15 -24.90 7.67
CA GLU A 12 2.68 -25.48 6.41
C GLU A 12 2.80 -24.48 5.26
N GLU A 13 2.44 -23.21 5.46
CA GLU A 13 2.58 -22.17 4.43
C GLU A 13 4.02 -21.89 4.07
N ARG A 14 4.95 -21.98 5.03
CA ARG A 14 6.39 -21.85 4.75
C ARG A 14 6.94 -23.07 4.02
N ASP A 15 6.38 -24.25 4.28
CA ASP A 15 6.79 -25.50 3.62
C ASP A 15 6.32 -25.53 2.16
N LEU A 16 5.07 -25.18 1.90
CA LEU A 16 4.48 -25.13 0.56
C LEU A 16 5.05 -24.02 -0.34
N GLY A 17 5.72 -23.05 0.23
CA GLY A 17 6.25 -21.89 -0.49
C GLY A 17 5.34 -20.67 -0.35
N SER A 18 5.89 -19.59 0.20
CA SER A 18 5.18 -18.32 0.40
C SER A 18 6.13 -17.14 0.31
N VAL A 19 5.59 -16.04 -0.18
CA VAL A 19 6.28 -14.75 -0.25
C VAL A 19 5.65 -13.81 0.77
N ILE A 20 6.48 -13.24 1.64
CA ILE A 20 6.04 -12.16 2.52
C ILE A 20 6.62 -10.84 2.05
N VAL A 21 5.78 -9.83 1.99
CA VAL A 21 6.15 -8.45 1.67
C VAL A 21 5.81 -7.58 2.86
N ASP A 22 6.85 -7.12 3.56
CA ASP A 22 6.76 -6.28 4.74
C ASP A 22 6.94 -4.81 4.34
N MET A 23 5.84 -4.08 4.30
CA MET A 23 5.77 -2.68 3.85
C MET A 23 5.76 -1.73 5.05
N GLY A 24 6.96 -1.44 5.55
CA GLY A 24 7.16 -0.52 6.68
C GLY A 24 7.11 0.97 6.30
N GLY A 25 7.42 1.84 7.25
CA GLY A 25 7.51 3.29 7.02
C GLY A 25 8.70 3.68 6.15
N GLY A 26 9.91 3.23 6.47
CA GLY A 26 11.16 3.60 5.76
C GLY A 26 11.60 2.59 4.70
N THR A 27 11.18 1.35 4.81
CA THR A 27 11.64 0.25 3.96
C THR A 27 10.50 -0.66 3.57
N THR A 28 10.66 -1.33 2.44
CA THR A 28 9.83 -2.46 2.04
C THR A 28 10.75 -3.66 1.82
N SER A 29 10.48 -4.75 2.50
CA SER A 29 11.29 -5.96 2.48
C SER A 29 10.47 -7.13 1.92
N ILE A 30 11.14 -8.00 1.18
CA ILE A 30 10.58 -9.25 0.68
C ILE A 30 11.35 -10.43 1.28
N ALA A 31 10.64 -11.48 1.64
CA ALA A 31 11.23 -12.76 2.03
C ALA A 31 10.46 -13.90 1.39
N ILE A 32 11.17 -14.87 0.85
CA ILE A 32 10.60 -16.06 0.21
C ILE A 32 10.97 -17.27 1.06
N PHE A 33 9.96 -18.02 1.45
CA PHE A 33 10.08 -19.28 2.17
C PHE A 33 9.72 -20.44 1.25
N MET A 34 10.45 -21.53 1.36
CA MET A 34 10.21 -22.78 0.65
C MET A 34 10.78 -23.94 1.47
N GLU A 35 10.10 -25.07 1.53
CA GLU A 35 10.50 -26.23 2.32
C GLU A 35 10.84 -25.85 3.77
N GLY A 36 10.06 -24.95 4.35
CA GLY A 36 10.24 -24.44 5.72
C GLY A 36 11.43 -23.49 5.90
N LYS A 37 12.21 -23.20 4.85
CA LYS A 37 13.44 -22.39 4.91
C LYS A 37 13.27 -21.05 4.23
N LEU A 38 14.00 -20.05 4.72
CA LEU A 38 14.16 -18.78 4.02
C LEU A 38 15.15 -18.98 2.85
N VAL A 39 14.66 -18.85 1.62
CA VAL A 39 15.47 -19.03 0.41
C VAL A 39 15.91 -17.72 -0.23
N TYR A 40 15.19 -16.64 0.02
CA TYR A 40 15.53 -15.31 -0.48
C TYR A 40 15.06 -14.21 0.46
N VAL A 41 15.84 -13.14 0.56
CA VAL A 41 15.46 -11.90 1.24
C VAL A 41 16.10 -10.71 0.54
N ASP A 42 15.33 -9.66 0.34
CA ASP A 42 15.84 -8.37 -0.15
C ASP A 42 15.04 -7.23 0.50
N THR A 43 15.59 -6.02 0.41
CA THR A 43 14.99 -4.83 1.00
C THR A 43 15.25 -3.62 0.12
N ILE A 44 14.21 -2.87 -0.18
CA ILE A 44 14.32 -1.55 -0.81
C ILE A 44 14.15 -0.46 0.26
N LYS A 45 14.91 0.64 0.13
CA LYS A 45 14.90 1.77 1.06
C LYS A 45 13.78 2.77 0.72
N ILE A 46 12.58 2.25 0.47
CA ILE A 46 11.36 3.02 0.21
C ILE A 46 10.23 2.34 0.96
N GLY A 47 9.39 3.14 1.61
CA GLY A 47 8.22 2.68 2.35
C GLY A 47 7.19 3.80 2.51
N GLY A 48 6.25 3.63 3.41
CA GLY A 48 5.10 4.52 3.62
C GLY A 48 5.43 5.98 3.93
N ASN A 49 6.62 6.26 4.51
CA ASN A 49 7.06 7.64 4.77
C ASN A 49 7.24 8.44 3.47
N ARG A 50 7.57 7.76 2.36
CA ARG A 50 7.67 8.43 1.07
C ARG A 50 6.31 8.89 0.59
N VAL A 51 5.30 8.03 0.76
CA VAL A 51 3.89 8.39 0.49
C VAL A 51 3.47 9.60 1.33
N THR A 52 3.77 9.58 2.62
CA THR A 52 3.49 10.70 3.54
C THR A 52 4.14 12.00 3.07
N THR A 53 5.41 11.92 2.63
CA THR A 53 6.14 13.09 2.11
C THR A 53 5.50 13.63 0.82
N ASP A 54 5.04 12.77 -0.07
CA ASP A 54 4.37 13.18 -1.31
C ASP A 54 3.02 13.86 -1.00
N ILE A 55 2.23 13.32 -0.07
CA ILE A 55 1.00 13.94 0.42
C ILE A 55 1.29 15.32 1.02
N ALA A 56 2.26 15.41 1.94
CA ALA A 56 2.62 16.66 2.59
C ALA A 56 3.05 17.75 1.60
N ARG A 57 3.81 17.37 0.58
CA ARG A 57 4.30 18.27 -0.47
C ARG A 57 3.17 18.77 -1.36
N ILE A 58 2.34 17.86 -1.87
CA ILE A 58 1.31 18.21 -2.85
C ILE A 58 0.17 19.00 -2.19
N LEU A 59 -0.21 18.62 -0.97
CA LEU A 59 -1.26 19.31 -0.22
C LEU A 59 -0.75 20.48 0.61
N SER A 60 0.56 20.76 0.58
CA SER A 60 1.19 21.82 1.40
C SER A 60 0.80 21.73 2.88
N THR A 61 0.77 20.51 3.43
CA THR A 61 0.37 20.21 4.82
C THR A 61 1.55 19.61 5.60
N PRO A 62 1.59 19.76 6.94
CA PRO A 62 2.61 19.12 7.74
C PRO A 62 2.62 17.60 7.63
N LEU A 63 3.81 17.02 7.86
CA LEU A 63 4.00 15.57 7.81
C LEU A 63 3.07 14.81 8.76
N ALA A 64 2.78 15.36 9.95
CA ALA A 64 1.89 14.72 10.92
C ALA A 64 0.46 14.59 10.39
N ASP A 65 -0.05 15.62 9.72
CA ASP A 65 -1.39 15.60 9.14
C ASP A 65 -1.43 14.76 7.86
N ALA A 66 -0.38 14.82 7.05
CA ALA A 66 -0.23 13.93 5.90
C ALA A 66 -0.21 12.45 6.31
N GLU A 67 0.48 12.11 7.40
CA GLU A 67 0.49 10.74 7.95
C GLU A 67 -0.91 10.33 8.44
N ARG A 68 -1.61 11.23 9.11
CA ARG A 68 -2.98 11.00 9.56
C ARG A 68 -3.94 10.78 8.38
N LEU A 69 -3.87 11.62 7.35
CA LEU A 69 -4.64 11.47 6.12
C LEU A 69 -4.39 10.12 5.46
N LYS A 70 -3.11 9.74 5.31
CA LYS A 70 -2.72 8.45 4.77
C LYS A 70 -3.30 7.29 5.58
N ALA A 71 -3.21 7.35 6.92
CA ALA A 71 -3.64 6.28 7.81
C ALA A 71 -5.15 6.09 7.86
N ILE A 72 -5.92 7.19 7.80
CA ILE A 72 -7.39 7.16 7.97
C ILE A 72 -8.10 7.03 6.61
N ASP A 73 -7.66 7.81 5.63
CA ASP A 73 -8.35 7.99 4.35
C ASP A 73 -7.56 7.46 3.15
N GLY A 74 -6.35 6.92 3.39
CA GLY A 74 -5.47 6.44 2.33
C GLY A 74 -6.04 5.26 1.55
N SER A 75 -6.05 5.40 0.21
CA SER A 75 -6.51 4.38 -0.71
C SER A 75 -5.65 4.37 -1.97
N VAL A 76 -5.46 3.19 -2.55
CA VAL A 76 -4.86 3.01 -3.88
C VAL A 76 -5.90 2.63 -4.93
N MET A 77 -7.17 2.59 -4.55
CA MET A 77 -8.27 2.30 -5.48
C MET A 77 -8.38 3.40 -6.53
N PRO A 78 -8.61 3.05 -7.80
CA PRO A 78 -8.97 4.05 -8.78
C PRO A 78 -10.32 4.67 -8.38
N THR A 79 -10.38 5.97 -8.42
CA THR A 79 -11.55 6.73 -8.04
C THR A 79 -12.56 6.88 -9.17
N ASP A 80 -12.16 6.60 -10.39
CA ASP A 80 -13.06 6.53 -11.54
C ASP A 80 -13.73 5.16 -11.62
N ILE A 81 -14.83 5.01 -10.89
CA ILE A 81 -15.78 3.91 -11.09
C ILE A 81 -16.66 4.24 -12.32
N THR A 82 -16.09 4.78 -13.37
CA THR A 82 -16.86 5.21 -14.54
C THR A 82 -16.99 4.14 -15.63
N GLY A 83 -16.53 2.91 -15.44
CA GLY A 83 -16.54 2.01 -16.59
C GLY A 83 -17.06 0.59 -16.38
N THR A 84 -16.79 -0.07 -15.28
CA THR A 84 -16.94 -1.54 -15.23
C THR A 84 -17.42 -2.15 -13.91
N ALA A 85 -17.72 -1.34 -12.90
CA ALA A 85 -18.28 -1.88 -11.65
C ALA A 85 -19.79 -2.09 -11.77
N PRO A 86 -20.34 -3.21 -11.26
CA PRO A 86 -21.78 -3.42 -11.16
C PRO A 86 -22.45 -2.28 -10.38
N ASP A 87 -23.63 -1.86 -10.79
CA ASP A 87 -24.37 -0.73 -10.19
C ASP A 87 -24.59 -0.88 -8.68
N SER A 88 -24.70 -2.12 -8.19
CA SER A 88 -24.79 -2.43 -6.77
C SER A 88 -23.56 -2.01 -5.95
N LEU A 89 -22.36 -2.10 -6.53
CA LEU A 89 -21.11 -1.66 -5.88
C LEU A 89 -20.94 -0.13 -5.95
N ARG A 90 -21.46 0.50 -7.02
CA ARG A 90 -21.47 1.96 -7.15
C ARG A 90 -22.32 2.63 -6.08
N GLU A 91 -23.46 2.03 -5.75
CA GLU A 91 -24.41 2.52 -4.74
C GLU A 91 -23.81 2.41 -3.31
N VAL A 92 -23.17 1.29 -3.00
CA VAL A 92 -22.52 1.06 -1.68
C VAL A 92 -21.35 2.03 -1.46
N VAL A 93 -20.58 2.33 -2.51
CA VAL A 93 -19.48 3.31 -2.44
C VAL A 93 -20.00 4.74 -2.32
N ARG A 94 -21.11 5.09 -3.00
CA ARG A 94 -21.77 6.40 -2.87
C ARG A 94 -22.38 6.65 -1.51
N LEU A 95 -22.99 5.64 -0.90
CA LEU A 95 -23.73 5.77 0.36
C LEU A 95 -22.83 5.71 1.60
N GLY A 96 -21.60 5.26 1.49
CA GLY A 96 -20.75 4.99 2.64
C GLY A 96 -19.64 6.00 2.95
N ARG A 97 -19.30 6.92 2.05
CA ARG A 97 -18.17 7.85 2.25
C ARG A 97 -18.45 9.21 1.63
N SER A 98 -18.37 10.26 2.42
CA SER A 98 -18.24 11.62 1.90
C SER A 98 -17.05 11.69 0.96
N ASP A 99 -17.24 12.19 -0.27
CA ASP A 99 -16.16 12.33 -1.26
C ASP A 99 -15.09 13.35 -0.81
N ASN A 100 -15.36 14.08 0.25
CA ASN A 100 -14.53 15.15 0.77
C ASN A 100 -13.93 14.80 2.13
N ILE A 101 -12.65 15.08 2.28
CA ILE A 101 -11.87 14.95 3.52
C ILE A 101 -11.50 16.35 3.99
N THR A 102 -11.74 16.66 5.25
CA THR A 102 -11.33 17.93 5.83
C THR A 102 -9.95 17.80 6.46
N ILE A 103 -8.99 18.58 5.97
CA ILE A 103 -7.68 18.74 6.60
C ILE A 103 -7.84 19.82 7.67
N PRO A 104 -7.54 19.54 8.95
CA PRO A 104 -7.59 20.57 9.99
C PRO A 104 -6.65 21.73 9.61
N ALA A 105 -7.13 22.97 9.79
CA ALA A 105 -6.25 24.12 9.61
C ALA A 105 -5.16 24.11 10.67
N LEU A 106 -3.91 24.22 10.24
CA LEU A 106 -2.77 24.39 11.13
C LEU A 106 -2.55 25.88 11.40
N GLY A 107 -2.79 26.24 12.63
CA GLY A 107 -2.45 27.56 13.13
C GLY A 107 -3.23 27.88 14.40
N MET A 108 -2.62 28.63 15.30
CA MET A 108 -3.22 29.10 16.56
C MET A 108 -4.45 30.01 16.36
N ASN A 109 -4.89 30.25 15.12
CA ASN A 109 -6.10 30.99 14.79
C ASN A 109 -7.15 30.03 14.26
N THR A 110 -8.06 29.68 15.12
CA THR A 110 -9.22 28.78 14.93
C THR A 110 -10.27 29.27 13.90
N GLU A 111 -10.02 30.37 13.19
CA GLU A 111 -10.97 30.95 12.23
C GLU A 111 -10.71 30.59 10.77
N VAL A 112 -9.62 29.88 10.46
CA VAL A 112 -9.39 29.41 9.10
C VAL A 112 -10.08 28.06 8.94
N ALA A 113 -11.14 28.02 8.16
CA ALA A 113 -11.82 26.76 7.79
C ALA A 113 -10.81 25.76 7.26
N GLY A 114 -10.83 24.53 7.76
CA GLY A 114 -9.92 23.47 7.29
C GLY A 114 -10.05 23.28 5.79
N GLN A 115 -8.93 23.02 5.12
CA GLN A 115 -8.93 22.75 3.68
C GLN A 115 -9.68 21.44 3.42
N THR A 116 -10.66 21.47 2.54
CA THR A 116 -11.38 20.28 2.11
C THR A 116 -10.76 19.75 0.81
N ILE A 117 -10.40 18.49 0.78
CA ILE A 117 -9.87 17.82 -0.40
C ILE A 117 -10.77 16.65 -0.80
N GLU A 118 -10.79 16.34 -2.08
CA GLU A 118 -11.46 15.15 -2.58
C GLU A 118 -10.63 13.89 -2.28
N ARG A 119 -11.28 12.78 -1.90
CA ARG A 119 -10.63 11.47 -1.72
C ARG A 119 -9.88 11.03 -2.97
N ASN A 120 -10.40 11.39 -4.13
CA ASN A 120 -9.83 11.12 -5.43
C ASN A 120 -8.42 11.71 -5.55
N LEU A 121 -8.24 12.94 -5.09
CA LEU A 121 -6.94 13.60 -5.10
C LEU A 121 -5.95 12.86 -4.21
N LEU A 122 -6.36 12.43 -3.01
CA LEU A 122 -5.50 11.68 -2.10
C LEU A 122 -5.07 10.34 -2.71
N SER A 123 -6.00 9.60 -3.31
CA SER A 123 -5.69 8.34 -4.01
C SER A 123 -4.78 8.54 -5.21
N ALA A 124 -4.97 9.63 -5.97
CA ALA A 124 -4.13 10.00 -7.10
C ALA A 124 -2.68 10.33 -6.68
N ILE A 125 -2.49 10.81 -5.46
CA ILE A 125 -1.15 11.04 -4.88
C ILE A 125 -0.51 9.73 -4.41
N ILE A 126 -1.27 8.89 -3.71
CA ILE A 126 -0.76 7.68 -3.06
C ILE A 126 -0.43 6.59 -4.09
N ARG A 127 -1.34 6.34 -5.03
CA ARG A 127 -1.28 5.19 -5.93
C ARG A 127 0.01 5.12 -6.77
N PRO A 128 0.48 6.18 -7.45
CA PRO A 128 1.70 6.11 -8.25
C PRO A 128 2.93 5.74 -7.42
N ARG A 129 3.00 6.19 -6.16
CA ARG A 129 4.11 5.85 -5.27
C ARG A 129 4.06 4.39 -4.85
N ILE A 130 2.90 3.86 -4.61
CA ILE A 130 2.76 2.43 -4.31
C ILE A 130 3.10 1.58 -5.55
N GLU A 131 2.64 1.96 -6.73
CA GLU A 131 2.98 1.27 -7.97
C GLU A 131 4.49 1.24 -8.20
N GLU A 132 5.20 2.36 -7.98
CA GLU A 132 6.67 2.41 -8.03
C GLU A 132 7.33 1.42 -7.04
N ILE A 133 6.84 1.36 -5.80
CA ILE A 133 7.36 0.42 -4.79
C ILE A 133 7.20 -1.02 -5.27
N LEU A 134 6.03 -1.36 -5.80
CA LEU A 134 5.74 -2.72 -6.29
C LEU A 134 6.58 -3.08 -7.52
N GLU A 135 6.77 -2.15 -8.46
CA GLU A 135 7.65 -2.35 -9.62
C GLU A 135 9.11 -2.59 -9.22
N LEU A 136 9.61 -1.83 -8.23
CA LEU A 136 10.95 -2.04 -7.70
C LEU A 136 11.11 -3.41 -7.04
N LEU A 137 10.09 -3.88 -6.32
CA LEU A 137 10.09 -5.21 -5.71
C LEU A 137 10.10 -6.31 -6.78
N HIS A 138 9.23 -6.23 -7.77
CA HIS A 138 9.20 -7.17 -8.89
C HIS A 138 10.55 -7.24 -9.61
N GLY A 139 11.11 -6.09 -9.96
CA GLY A 139 12.43 -6.05 -10.61
C GLY A 139 13.57 -6.58 -9.74
N ARG A 140 13.42 -6.66 -8.40
CA ARG A 140 14.39 -7.35 -7.52
C ARG A 140 14.21 -8.86 -7.58
N MET A 141 12.97 -9.35 -7.59
CA MET A 141 12.66 -10.78 -7.70
C MET A 141 13.10 -11.33 -9.05
N GLU A 142 12.82 -10.63 -10.15
CA GLU A 142 13.25 -10.96 -11.51
C GLU A 142 14.76 -11.12 -11.59
N ARG A 143 15.53 -10.15 -11.13
CA ARG A 143 16.99 -10.20 -11.11
C ARG A 143 17.55 -11.37 -10.29
N ALA A 144 16.86 -11.74 -9.23
CA ALA A 144 17.20 -12.88 -8.40
C ALA A 144 16.74 -14.22 -8.99
N ARG A 145 15.98 -14.23 -10.09
CA ARG A 145 15.33 -15.40 -10.70
C ARG A 145 14.42 -16.16 -9.73
N MET A 146 13.79 -15.42 -8.81
CA MET A 146 12.94 -15.99 -7.74
C MET A 146 11.45 -15.97 -8.08
N GLU A 147 11.05 -15.48 -9.25
CA GLU A 147 9.65 -15.39 -9.69
C GLU A 147 8.99 -16.77 -9.75
N HIS A 148 9.69 -17.78 -10.29
CA HIS A 148 9.16 -19.12 -10.41
C HIS A 148 9.32 -19.95 -9.13
N THR A 149 10.21 -19.52 -8.23
CA THR A 149 10.47 -20.16 -6.94
C THR A 149 9.46 -19.65 -5.90
N ALA A 150 9.02 -18.40 -6.04
CA ALA A 150 7.97 -17.84 -5.22
C ALA A 150 6.67 -18.59 -5.50
N GLY A 151 6.15 -19.34 -4.53
CA GLY A 151 4.83 -19.94 -4.62
C GLY A 151 3.78 -18.88 -4.98
N SER A 152 2.61 -19.31 -5.40
CA SER A 152 1.51 -18.42 -5.79
C SER A 152 0.91 -17.59 -4.62
N ARG A 153 1.43 -17.75 -3.40
CA ARG A 153 0.92 -17.12 -2.20
C ARG A 153 1.78 -15.95 -1.75
N TYR A 154 1.18 -14.78 -1.78
CA TYR A 154 1.77 -13.55 -1.26
C TYR A 154 1.04 -13.10 0.00
N VAL A 155 1.79 -12.71 1.03
CA VAL A 155 1.26 -12.13 2.27
C VAL A 155 1.85 -10.73 2.44
N LEU A 156 0.97 -9.74 2.52
CA LEU A 156 1.34 -8.34 2.76
C LEU A 156 1.23 -8.05 4.25
N THR A 157 2.25 -7.40 4.81
CA THR A 157 2.31 -6.99 6.21
C THR A 157 2.98 -5.63 6.36
N GLY A 158 3.04 -5.11 7.58
CA GLY A 158 3.56 -3.77 7.86
C GLY A 158 2.49 -2.69 7.76
N GLY A 159 2.79 -1.50 8.29
CA GLY A 159 1.80 -0.40 8.37
C GLY A 159 1.28 0.08 7.01
N THR A 160 2.13 0.11 5.99
CA THR A 160 1.73 0.55 4.63
C THR A 160 0.80 -0.46 3.96
N SER A 161 0.84 -1.74 4.34
CA SER A 161 -0.08 -2.76 3.80
C SER A 161 -1.55 -2.53 4.15
N GLN A 162 -1.81 -1.66 5.13
CA GLN A 162 -3.17 -1.27 5.57
C GLN A 162 -3.90 -0.33 4.59
N LEU A 163 -3.20 0.20 3.58
CA LEU A 163 -3.83 1.06 2.57
C LEU A 163 -4.96 0.34 1.86
N THR A 164 -6.12 0.98 1.81
CA THR A 164 -7.32 0.42 1.15
C THR A 164 -7.04 0.08 -0.31
N GLY A 165 -7.33 -1.15 -0.72
CA GLY A 165 -7.16 -1.63 -2.10
C GLY A 165 -5.74 -2.06 -2.47
N LEU A 166 -4.77 -2.01 -1.52
CA LEU A 166 -3.39 -2.40 -1.82
C LEU A 166 -3.26 -3.88 -2.21
N ALA A 167 -3.97 -4.77 -1.53
CA ALA A 167 -3.94 -6.20 -1.84
C ALA A 167 -4.44 -6.49 -3.27
N ASP A 168 -5.51 -5.80 -3.71
CA ASP A 168 -6.05 -5.93 -5.06
C ASP A 168 -5.08 -5.37 -6.11
N LEU A 169 -4.45 -4.23 -5.82
CA LEU A 169 -3.45 -3.64 -6.70
C LEU A 169 -2.26 -4.58 -6.87
N PHE A 170 -1.74 -5.11 -5.75
CA PHE A 170 -0.65 -6.08 -5.75
C PHE A 170 -0.99 -7.33 -6.57
N ALA A 171 -2.18 -7.93 -6.34
CA ALA A 171 -2.61 -9.11 -7.06
C ALA A 171 -2.77 -8.89 -8.58
N LYS A 172 -3.16 -7.68 -9.00
CA LYS A 172 -3.24 -7.30 -10.42
C LYS A 172 -1.87 -7.17 -11.07
N GLN A 173 -0.88 -6.64 -10.35
CA GLN A 173 0.48 -6.50 -10.86
C GLN A 173 1.22 -7.84 -10.91
N SER A 174 1.08 -8.66 -9.88
CA SER A 174 1.71 -10.01 -9.83
C SER A 174 1.21 -10.98 -10.90
N LYS A 175 0.02 -10.74 -11.49
CA LYS A 175 -0.52 -11.53 -12.61
C LYS A 175 -0.07 -11.05 -13.98
N LYS A 176 0.59 -9.90 -14.07
CA LYS A 176 1.06 -9.31 -15.34
C LYS A 176 2.53 -9.64 -15.64
N SER A 177 3.22 -10.28 -14.71
CA SER A 177 4.59 -10.79 -14.85
C SER A 177 4.57 -12.31 -15.17
#